data_f85670e2e2b58bb1f101db928e31d689
#
_entry.id   f85670e2e2b58bb1f101db928e31d689
#
_cell.length_a   1.000
_cell.length_b   1.000
_cell.length_c   1.000
_cell.angle_alpha   90.00
_cell.angle_beta   90.00
_cell.angle_gamma   90.00
#
_symmetry.space_group_name_H-M   'P 1'
#
loop_
_entity.id
_entity.type
_entity.pdbx_description
1 polymer ?
#
loop_
_entity_poly.entity_id
_entity_poly.type
_entity_poly.pdbx_seq_one_letter_code
_entity_poly.pdbx_strand_id
1 'polypeptide(L)'
;GIAPVGQALFRLELPAGLVVRTAQAAGLPGNWRDSEAVTQTFGDRWLDAGAELALWVPSYVEPAEHNLIINALHPRLAEVALVPERDPFEFDPRLA
;
A
#
# COMPACT_ATOMS: atom_id res chain seq x y z
N GLY A 1 -14.10 -12.62 -9.29
CA GLY A 1 -14.52 -13.03 -7.99
C GLY A 1 -15.66 -12.20 -7.46
N ILE A 2 -16.44 -12.83 -6.67
CA ILE A 2 -17.57 -12.16 -6.04
C ILE A 2 -17.02 -11.32 -4.88
N ALA A 3 -17.36 -10.04 -4.86
CA ALA A 3 -17.05 -9.23 -3.71
C ALA A 3 -17.78 -9.82 -2.48
N PRO A 4 -17.08 -10.11 -1.39
CA PRO A 4 -17.74 -10.61 -0.21
C PRO A 4 -18.81 -9.65 0.26
N VAL A 5 -19.88 -10.18 0.76
CA VAL A 5 -20.93 -9.35 1.39
C VAL A 5 -20.29 -8.60 2.55
N GLY A 6 -20.49 -7.29 2.58
CA GLY A 6 -19.91 -6.44 3.59
C GLY A 6 -18.57 -5.82 3.22
N GLN A 7 -18.04 -6.15 2.04
CA GLN A 7 -16.83 -5.48 1.57
C GLN A 7 -17.15 -4.02 1.27
N ALA A 8 -16.32 -3.13 1.80
CA ALA A 8 -16.47 -1.70 1.58
C ALA A 8 -15.28 -1.17 0.79
N LEU A 9 -15.56 -0.16 -0.03
CA LEU A 9 -14.52 0.56 -0.74
C LEU A 9 -14.11 1.78 0.07
N PHE A 10 -12.82 1.96 0.28
CA PHE A 10 -12.28 3.09 1.01
C PHE A 10 -11.26 3.82 0.16
N ARG A 11 -11.23 5.14 0.31
CA ARG A 11 -10.19 5.98 -0.21
C ARG A 11 -9.17 6.25 0.88
N LEU A 12 -7.91 6.02 0.58
CA LEU A 12 -6.83 6.34 1.48
C LEU A 12 -6.35 7.76 1.18
N GLU A 13 -6.45 8.64 2.15
CA GLU A 13 -5.94 10.00 2.02
C GLU A 13 -4.64 10.13 2.80
N LEU A 14 -3.58 10.51 2.09
CA LEU A 14 -2.27 10.73 2.66
C LEU A 14 -2.08 12.20 2.99
N PRO A 15 -1.16 12.53 3.92
CA PRO A 15 -0.89 13.92 4.25
C PRO A 15 -0.50 14.75 3.04
N ALA A 16 -0.93 16.00 3.01
CA ALA A 16 -0.53 16.93 1.96
C ALA A 16 0.98 17.12 1.97
N GLY A 17 1.59 17.15 0.77
CA GLY A 17 3.04 17.33 0.64
C GLY A 17 3.85 16.06 0.89
N LEU A 18 3.20 14.95 1.21
CA LEU A 18 3.91 13.67 1.38
C LEU A 18 4.41 13.19 0.01
N VAL A 19 5.70 12.88 -0.05
CA VAL A 19 6.28 12.24 -1.23
C VAL A 19 6.42 10.75 -0.93
N VAL A 20 5.81 9.92 -1.77
CA VAL A 20 5.89 8.47 -1.65
C VAL A 20 6.83 7.95 -2.72
N ARG A 21 7.96 7.39 -2.30
CA ARG A 21 8.93 6.81 -3.23
C ARG A 21 8.50 5.44 -3.69
N THR A 22 9.07 5.00 -4.80
CA THR A 22 9.00 3.61 -5.20
C THR A 22 10.04 2.79 -4.43
N ALA A 23 9.80 1.50 -4.28
CA ALA A 23 10.77 0.62 -3.63
C ALA A 23 12.10 0.61 -4.39
N GLN A 24 12.06 0.69 -5.72
CA GLN A 24 13.26 0.76 -6.52
C GLN A 24 14.10 2.00 -6.20
N ALA A 25 13.46 3.15 -6.06
CA ALA A 25 14.14 4.39 -5.66
C ALA A 25 14.67 4.30 -4.23
N ALA A 26 14.03 3.50 -3.38
CA ALA A 26 14.46 3.30 -1.99
C ALA A 26 15.54 2.22 -1.86
N GLY A 27 15.95 1.57 -2.93
CA GLY A 27 17.05 0.62 -2.92
C GLY A 27 16.67 -0.85 -3.05
N LEU A 28 15.45 -1.15 -3.45
CA LEU A 28 15.06 -2.55 -3.69
C LEU A 28 15.95 -3.15 -4.79
N PRO A 29 16.66 -4.26 -4.51
CA PRO A 29 17.49 -4.91 -5.52
C PRO A 29 16.68 -5.36 -6.72
N GLY A 30 17.31 -5.33 -7.91
CA GLY A 30 16.64 -5.70 -9.14
C GLY A 30 16.22 -7.17 -9.21
N ASN A 31 16.87 -8.04 -8.43
CA ASN A 31 16.57 -9.47 -8.37
C ASN A 31 15.54 -9.82 -7.29
N TRP A 32 14.75 -8.85 -6.85
CA TRP A 32 13.82 -9.04 -5.74
C TRP A 32 12.82 -10.19 -5.96
N ARG A 33 12.46 -10.49 -7.22
CA ARG A 33 11.52 -11.57 -7.53
C ARG A 33 12.13 -12.95 -7.39
N ASP A 34 13.46 -13.04 -7.44
CA ASP A 34 14.16 -14.31 -7.42
C ASP A 34 14.46 -14.79 -6.00
N SER A 35 14.30 -13.92 -5.01
CA SER A 35 14.64 -14.27 -3.65
C SER A 35 13.72 -13.58 -2.65
N GLU A 36 12.96 -14.38 -1.93
CA GLU A 36 12.12 -13.88 -0.84
C GLU A 36 12.97 -13.24 0.27
N ALA A 37 14.17 -13.77 0.50
CA ALA A 37 15.07 -13.22 1.51
C ALA A 37 15.48 -11.79 1.17
N VAL A 38 15.65 -11.47 -0.11
CA VAL A 38 16.00 -10.12 -0.57
C VAL A 38 14.86 -9.15 -0.25
N THR A 39 13.62 -9.53 -0.57
CA THR A 39 12.47 -8.66 -0.32
C THR A 39 12.21 -8.48 1.15
N GLN A 40 12.35 -9.53 1.96
CA GLN A 40 12.19 -9.44 3.41
C GLN A 40 13.25 -8.55 4.04
N THR A 41 14.51 -8.70 3.65
CA THR A 41 15.59 -7.87 4.16
C THR A 41 15.35 -6.40 3.82
N PHE A 42 14.94 -6.11 2.59
CA PHE A 42 14.63 -4.76 2.19
C PHE A 42 13.47 -4.18 3.01
N GLY A 43 12.39 -4.94 3.17
CA GLY A 43 11.22 -4.52 3.92
C GLY A 43 11.54 -4.25 5.38
N ASP A 44 12.30 -5.13 6.00
CA ASP A 44 12.70 -4.98 7.40
C ASP A 44 13.55 -3.72 7.61
N ARG A 45 14.49 -3.47 6.72
CA ARG A 45 15.32 -2.26 6.77
C ARG A 45 14.50 -1.00 6.61
N TRP A 46 13.54 -1.02 5.69
CA TRP A 46 12.67 0.12 5.47
C TRP A 46 11.82 0.42 6.70
N LEU A 47 11.23 -0.62 7.29
CA LEU A 47 10.43 -0.48 8.50
C LEU A 47 11.29 0.00 9.69
N ASP A 48 12.44 -0.61 9.88
CA ASP A 48 13.32 -0.28 11.00
C ASP A 48 13.87 1.15 10.91
N ALA A 49 14.15 1.61 9.71
CA ALA A 49 14.59 2.98 9.49
C ALA A 49 13.54 4.01 9.91
N GLY A 50 12.27 3.69 9.74
CA GLY A 50 11.16 4.54 10.16
C GLY A 50 11.14 5.91 9.52
N ALA A 51 11.88 6.11 8.42
CA ALA A 51 12.05 7.43 7.81
C ALA A 51 10.85 7.85 6.97
N GLU A 52 10.09 6.88 6.46
CA GLU A 52 9.01 7.14 5.53
C GLU A 52 7.71 6.51 6.02
N LEU A 53 6.62 7.23 5.76
CA LEU A 53 5.29 6.74 6.13
C LEU A 53 4.80 5.67 5.17
N ALA A 54 5.10 5.81 3.89
CA ALA A 54 4.56 4.93 2.85
C ALA A 54 5.57 4.67 1.75
N LEU A 55 5.36 3.58 1.01
CA LEU A 55 6.25 3.14 -0.05
C LEU A 55 5.43 2.44 -1.13
N TRP A 56 5.69 2.77 -2.40
CA TRP A 56 5.14 2.03 -3.52
C TRP A 56 6.01 0.80 -3.80
N VAL A 57 5.42 -0.38 -3.76
CA VAL A 57 6.13 -1.62 -4.06
C VAL A 57 5.51 -2.30 -5.27
N PRO A 58 6.33 -2.93 -6.14
CA PRO A 58 5.78 -3.69 -7.25
C PRO A 58 5.06 -4.93 -6.75
N SER A 59 3.99 -5.29 -7.44
CA SER A 59 3.29 -6.53 -7.15
C SER A 59 4.13 -7.72 -7.60
N TYR A 60 4.20 -8.75 -6.77
CA TYR A 60 4.90 -9.98 -7.14
C TYR A 60 4.19 -10.69 -8.31
N VAL A 61 2.87 -10.66 -8.28
CA VAL A 61 2.05 -11.35 -9.29
C VAL A 61 2.05 -10.61 -10.62
N GLU A 62 1.94 -9.28 -10.57
CA GLU A 62 1.91 -8.43 -11.76
C GLU A 62 2.84 -7.23 -11.53
N PRO A 63 4.12 -7.33 -11.99
CA PRO A 63 5.10 -6.27 -11.71
C PRO A 63 4.75 -4.89 -12.27
N ALA A 64 3.86 -4.82 -13.25
CA ALA A 64 3.39 -3.53 -13.76
C ALA A 64 2.46 -2.81 -12.79
N GLU A 65 1.92 -3.54 -11.82
CA GLU A 65 1.06 -2.98 -10.78
C GLU A 65 1.88 -2.71 -9.52
N HIS A 66 1.41 -1.75 -8.74
CA HIS A 66 2.07 -1.37 -7.50
C HIS A 66 1.10 -1.44 -6.34
N ASN A 67 1.61 -1.86 -5.20
CA ASN A 67 0.92 -1.82 -3.93
C ASN A 67 1.50 -0.73 -3.05
N LEU A 68 0.68 -0.11 -2.24
CA LEU A 68 1.13 0.87 -1.27
C LEU A 68 1.31 0.18 0.08
N ILE A 69 2.51 0.28 0.64
CA ILE A 69 2.79 -0.18 2.00
C ILE A 69 2.82 1.04 2.91
N ILE A 70 2.20 0.91 4.07
CA ILE A 70 2.19 1.96 5.08
C ILE A 70 2.89 1.45 6.33
N ASN A 71 3.83 2.25 6.83
CA ASN A 71 4.50 1.94 8.10
C ASN A 71 3.59 2.33 9.26
N ALA A 72 2.98 1.34 9.89
CA ALA A 72 2.04 1.55 10.98
C ALA A 72 2.69 2.14 12.24
N LEU A 73 4.00 2.12 12.34
CA LEU A 73 4.73 2.69 13.49
C LEU A 73 5.24 4.10 13.23
N HIS A 74 5.00 4.63 12.03
CA HIS A 74 5.47 5.96 11.71
C HIS A 74 4.66 7.02 12.46
N PRO A 75 5.31 8.08 12.98
CA PRO A 75 4.59 9.14 13.73
C PRO A 75 3.49 9.81 12.93
N ARG A 76 3.63 9.89 11.62
CA ARG A 76 2.62 10.53 10.76
C ARG A 76 1.47 9.62 10.37
N LEU A 77 1.42 8.40 10.91
CA LEU A 77 0.29 7.51 10.63
C LEU A 77 -1.04 8.16 10.99
N ALA A 78 -1.07 8.97 12.03
CA ALA A 78 -2.28 9.67 12.47
C ALA A 78 -2.83 10.64 11.41
N GLU A 79 -2.01 11.06 10.44
CA GLU A 79 -2.41 11.94 9.35
C GLU A 79 -3.01 11.18 8.16
N VAL A 80 -2.96 9.85 8.18
CA VAL A 80 -3.57 9.02 7.14
C VAL A 80 -5.04 8.86 7.45
N ALA A 81 -5.88 9.18 6.49
CA ALA A 81 -7.31 9.04 6.64
C ALA A 81 -7.84 7.92 5.75
N LEU A 82 -8.70 7.10 6.31
CA LEU A 82 -9.42 6.09 5.57
C LEU A 82 -10.84 6.59 5.40
N VAL A 83 -11.17 7.01 4.19
CA VAL A 83 -12.45 7.64 3.89
C VAL A 83 -13.33 6.63 3.16
N PRO A 84 -14.52 6.33 3.71
CA PRO A 84 -15.45 5.48 2.99
C PRO A 84 -15.80 6.14 1.66
N GLU A 85 -15.63 5.41 0.59
CA GLU A 85 -15.93 5.91 -0.74
C GLU A 85 -17.20 5.28 -1.24
N ARG A 86 -18.01 6.09 -1.89
CA ARG A 86 -19.16 5.58 -2.58
C ARG A 86 -18.67 4.61 -3.64
N ASP A 87 -19.15 3.40 -3.58
CA ASP A 87 -18.87 2.43 -4.62
C ASP A 87 -19.34 3.03 -5.94
N PRO A 88 -18.44 3.19 -6.92
CA PRO A 88 -18.82 3.69 -8.23
C PRO A 88 -19.84 2.80 -8.92
N PHE A 89 -19.93 1.56 -8.51
CA PHE A 89 -20.95 0.64 -8.98
C PHE A 89 -22.24 0.74 -8.18
N GLU A 90 -22.23 1.53 -7.13
CA GLU A 90 -23.32 1.77 -6.23
C GLU A 90 -24.12 0.49 -5.95
N PHE A 91 -23.63 -0.27 -4.99
CA PHE A 91 -24.45 -1.37 -4.51
C PHE A 91 -25.76 -0.82 -4.01
N ASP A 92 -26.77 -0.94 -4.83
CA ASP A 92 -28.11 -0.72 -4.37
C ASP A 92 -28.40 -1.80 -3.33
N PRO A 93 -28.70 -1.43 -2.08
CA PRO A 93 -28.99 -2.42 -1.05
C PRO A 93 -30.10 -3.39 -1.42
N ARG A 94 -30.94 -2.98 -2.35
CA ARG A 94 -32.02 -3.83 -2.84
C ARG A 94 -31.53 -4.93 -3.76
N LEU A 95 -30.31 -4.83 -4.26
CA LEU A 95 -29.69 -5.84 -5.11
C LEU A 95 -28.77 -6.78 -4.33
N ALA A 96 -28.55 -6.48 -3.08
CA ALA A 96 -27.68 -7.27 -2.23
C ALA A 96 -28.40 -8.52 -1.71
#